data_33fecf1c28242b778f4189c309f617f5
#
_entry.id   33fecf1c28242b778f4189c309f617f5
#
_cell.length_a   1.000
_cell.length_b   1.000
_cell.length_c   1.000
_cell.angle_alpha   90.00
_cell.angle_beta   90.00
_cell.angle_gamma   90.00
#
_symmetry.space_group_name_H-M   'P 1'
#
loop_
_entity.id
_entity.type
_entity.pdbx_description
1 polymer ?
#
loop_
_entity_poly.entity_id
_entity_poly.type
_entity_poly.pdbx_seq_one_letter_code
_entity_poly.pdbx_strand_id
1 'polypeptide(L)'
;FCNTSLSIDERVDDFIGRLSLEERVALIGPDPSLGSTCNDHTAGVARLGVPQWMWLVETNTGDNSACYAQDRCASTFPGPMAMGASFNRSSWRLKGSGLGSELRAFNNVGWHRDTRGEVRDLIGLTGFGPNINIARDPRFGRSSELPGEDPTLSGVYATEMVQGMQEV
;
A
#
# COMPACT_ATOMS: atom_id res chain seq x y z
N PHE A 1 16.93 18.85 -2.01
CA PHE A 1 15.98 17.88 -1.41
C PHE A 1 16.65 16.55 -1.03
N CYS A 2 17.75 16.16 -1.67
CA CYS A 2 18.46 14.91 -1.34
C CYS A 2 19.31 14.99 -0.06
N ASN A 3 19.60 16.18 0.47
CA ASN A 3 20.42 16.31 1.68
C ASN A 3 19.61 15.91 2.94
N THR A 4 19.93 14.76 3.52
CA THR A 4 19.24 14.21 4.70
C THR A 4 19.60 14.93 6.01
N SER A 5 20.56 15.85 6.02
CA SER A 5 20.86 16.66 7.20
C SER A 5 19.90 17.86 7.38
N LEU A 6 19.14 18.19 6.34
CA LEU A 6 18.10 19.21 6.38
C LEU A 6 16.80 18.63 6.93
N SER A 7 15.95 19.49 7.49
CA SER A 7 14.61 19.11 7.90
C SER A 7 13.77 18.66 6.71
N ILE A 8 12.69 17.92 6.98
CA ILE A 8 11.76 17.48 5.92
C ILE A 8 11.17 18.68 5.19
N ASP A 9 10.78 19.73 5.91
CA ASP A 9 10.17 20.93 5.33
C ASP A 9 11.14 21.63 4.37
N GLU A 10 12.39 21.86 4.77
CA GLU A 10 13.41 22.44 3.91
C GLU A 10 13.66 21.61 2.64
N ARG A 11 13.61 20.28 2.76
CA ARG A 11 13.77 19.37 1.62
C ARG A 11 12.57 19.39 0.69
N VAL A 12 11.36 19.47 1.25
CA VAL A 12 10.12 19.60 0.47
C VAL A 12 10.09 20.94 -0.26
N ASP A 13 10.41 22.04 0.39
CA ASP A 13 10.44 23.37 -0.22
C ASP A 13 11.46 23.45 -1.37
N ASP A 14 12.66 22.91 -1.17
CA ASP A 14 13.66 22.82 -2.25
C ASP A 14 13.16 21.96 -3.42
N PHE A 15 12.50 20.83 -3.15
CA PHE A 15 11.94 19.99 -4.20
C PHE A 15 10.83 20.70 -4.97
N ILE A 16 9.84 21.26 -4.28
CA ILE A 16 8.73 22.00 -4.89
C ILE A 16 9.24 23.19 -5.71
N GLY A 17 10.25 23.90 -5.19
CA GLY A 17 10.87 25.03 -5.87
C GLY A 17 11.52 24.66 -7.21
N ARG A 18 11.91 23.42 -7.41
CA ARG A 18 12.53 22.90 -8.65
C ARG A 18 11.52 22.42 -9.67
N LEU A 19 10.26 22.19 -9.29
CA LEU A 19 9.22 21.65 -10.17
C LEU A 19 8.61 22.72 -11.06
N SER A 20 8.37 22.38 -12.33
CA SER A 20 7.48 23.17 -13.19
C SER A 20 6.02 23.01 -12.73
N LEU A 21 5.13 23.86 -13.25
CA LEU A 21 3.70 23.73 -12.95
C LEU A 21 3.13 22.39 -13.43
N GLU A 22 3.53 21.97 -14.62
CA GLU A 22 3.10 20.70 -15.22
C GLU A 22 3.57 19.51 -14.37
N GLU A 23 4.80 19.54 -13.88
CA GLU A 23 5.32 18.49 -12.99
C GLU A 23 4.61 18.45 -11.65
N ARG A 24 4.27 19.62 -11.08
CA ARG A 24 3.47 19.67 -9.84
C ARG A 24 2.09 19.05 -10.03
N VAL A 25 1.44 19.35 -11.15
CA VAL A 25 0.13 18.77 -11.49
C VAL A 25 0.24 17.26 -11.71
N ALA A 26 1.28 16.79 -12.41
CA ALA A 26 1.49 15.37 -12.66
C ALA A 26 1.76 14.57 -11.37
N LEU A 27 2.37 15.18 -10.35
CA LEU A 27 2.65 14.52 -9.07
C LEU A 27 1.43 14.38 -8.14
N ILE A 28 0.36 15.14 -8.37
CA ILE A 28 -0.86 15.07 -7.55
C ILE A 28 -2.00 14.28 -8.20
N GLY A 29 -1.76 13.70 -9.36
CA GLY A 29 -2.72 12.90 -10.10
C GLY A 29 -2.11 11.59 -10.60
N PRO A 30 -2.96 10.68 -11.12
CA PRO A 30 -2.46 9.46 -11.75
C PRO A 30 -1.66 9.80 -13.02
N ASP A 31 -0.63 9.01 -13.30
CA ASP A 31 0.15 9.17 -14.52
C ASP A 31 -0.65 8.71 -15.75
N PRO A 32 -1.04 9.63 -16.65
CA PRO A 32 -1.84 9.28 -17.81
C PRO A 32 -1.08 8.43 -18.84
N SER A 33 0.24 8.38 -18.78
CA SER A 33 1.07 7.61 -19.71
C SER A 33 0.98 6.10 -19.46
N LEU A 34 0.55 5.69 -18.27
CA LEU A 34 0.42 4.28 -17.87
C LEU A 34 -0.90 3.65 -18.32
N GLY A 35 -1.76 4.40 -18.97
CA GLY A 35 -3.06 3.93 -19.44
C GLY A 35 -4.09 3.68 -18.33
N SER A 36 -5.23 3.11 -18.68
CA SER A 36 -6.34 2.89 -17.75
C SER A 36 -6.10 1.80 -16.69
N THR A 37 -5.00 1.08 -16.78
CA THR A 37 -4.71 -0.07 -15.90
C THR A 37 -3.83 0.25 -14.70
N CYS A 38 -3.25 1.46 -14.62
CA CYS A 38 -2.33 1.87 -13.58
C CYS A 38 -2.63 3.28 -13.06
N ASN A 39 -3.87 3.51 -12.62
CA ASN A 39 -4.28 4.80 -12.04
C ASN A 39 -3.75 5.03 -10.62
N ASP A 40 -2.96 4.14 -10.11
CA ASP A 40 -2.41 4.10 -8.77
C ASP A 40 -0.98 4.65 -8.66
N HIS A 41 -0.38 5.04 -9.78
CA HIS A 41 0.95 5.64 -9.83
C HIS A 41 0.86 7.15 -10.12
N THR A 42 1.72 7.93 -9.46
CA THR A 42 2.04 9.29 -9.87
C THR A 42 3.19 9.27 -10.88
N ALA A 43 3.26 10.30 -11.72
CA ALA A 43 4.38 10.49 -12.61
C ALA A 43 5.69 10.68 -11.83
N GLY A 44 6.80 10.23 -12.41
CA GLY A 44 8.13 10.58 -11.93
C GLY A 44 8.58 11.94 -12.47
N VAL A 45 9.69 12.44 -11.94
CA VAL A 45 10.39 13.62 -12.46
C VAL A 45 11.81 13.24 -12.84
N ALA A 46 11.96 12.65 -14.02
CA ALA A 46 13.20 12.02 -14.48
C ALA A 46 14.40 12.98 -14.42
N ARG A 47 14.24 14.27 -14.78
CA ARG A 47 15.32 15.28 -14.73
C ARG A 47 15.82 15.56 -13.32
N LEU A 48 15.04 15.23 -12.29
CA LEU A 48 15.42 15.37 -10.88
C LEU A 48 15.77 14.02 -10.25
N GLY A 49 15.74 12.93 -11.00
CA GLY A 49 15.97 11.58 -10.49
C GLY A 49 14.87 11.06 -9.59
N VAL A 50 13.66 11.62 -9.67
CA VAL A 50 12.50 11.19 -8.88
C VAL A 50 11.73 10.12 -9.68
N PRO A 51 11.62 8.88 -9.19
CA PRO A 51 10.89 7.82 -9.86
C PRO A 51 9.37 8.02 -9.74
N GLN A 52 8.63 7.26 -10.53
CA GLN A 52 7.20 7.08 -10.32
C GLN A 52 6.95 6.51 -8.93
N TRP A 53 5.83 6.86 -8.33
CA TRP A 53 5.43 6.35 -7.02
C TRP A 53 4.09 5.62 -7.10
N MET A 54 4.07 4.39 -6.64
CA MET A 54 2.86 3.59 -6.53
C MET A 54 2.17 3.87 -5.19
N TRP A 55 0.98 4.44 -5.25
CA TRP A 55 0.20 4.81 -4.06
C TRP A 55 -0.68 3.69 -3.55
N LEU A 56 -1.11 2.81 -4.46
CA LEU A 56 -2.08 1.78 -4.13
C LEU A 56 -1.39 0.40 -4.15
N VAL A 57 -1.01 -0.06 -2.97
CA VAL A 57 -0.63 -1.46 -2.77
C VAL A 57 -1.71 -2.12 -1.94
N GLU A 58 -2.44 -3.08 -2.53
CA GLU A 58 -3.47 -3.81 -1.83
C GLU A 58 -2.88 -4.59 -0.65
N THR A 59 -3.40 -4.36 0.56
CA THR A 59 -2.89 -4.97 1.79
C THR A 59 -4.00 -5.54 2.66
N ASN A 60 -5.16 -5.82 2.09
CA ASN A 60 -6.28 -6.38 2.85
C ASN A 60 -6.10 -7.88 3.15
N THR A 61 -5.52 -8.62 2.19
CA THR A 61 -5.26 -10.07 2.32
C THR A 61 -3.83 -10.48 1.97
N GLY A 62 -3.08 -9.62 1.31
CA GLY A 62 -1.70 -9.83 0.87
C GLY A 62 -1.23 -8.63 0.07
N ASP A 63 0.07 -8.53 -0.20
CA ASP A 63 0.63 -7.39 -0.94
C ASP A 63 0.46 -7.58 -2.45
N ASN A 64 -0.66 -7.12 -3.02
CA ASN A 64 -1.01 -7.16 -4.44
C ASN A 64 -0.82 -8.52 -5.12
N SER A 65 -0.73 -9.62 -4.40
CA SER A 65 -0.30 -10.92 -4.93
C SER A 65 1.03 -10.83 -5.71
N ALA A 66 1.92 -9.93 -5.30
CA ALA A 66 3.17 -9.67 -5.97
C ALA A 66 4.15 -10.84 -5.83
N CYS A 67 4.94 -11.04 -6.89
CA CYS A 67 6.03 -12.02 -6.89
C CYS A 67 7.31 -11.32 -7.36
N TYR A 68 8.41 -11.48 -6.63
CA TYR A 68 9.71 -10.93 -7.05
C TYR A 68 10.55 -11.94 -7.84
N ALA A 69 10.20 -13.23 -7.77
CA ALA A 69 10.77 -14.31 -8.56
C ALA A 69 9.76 -15.44 -8.71
N GLN A 70 10.07 -16.44 -9.55
CA GLN A 70 9.26 -17.64 -9.64
C GLN A 70 9.16 -18.31 -8.26
N ASP A 71 7.93 -18.65 -7.84
CA ASP A 71 7.61 -19.28 -6.57
C ASP A 71 7.98 -18.46 -5.31
N ARG A 72 8.24 -17.17 -5.47
CA ARG A 72 8.55 -16.24 -4.37
C ARG A 72 7.62 -15.04 -4.40
N CYS A 73 6.43 -15.26 -3.90
CA CYS A 73 5.35 -14.28 -3.90
C CYS A 73 5.00 -13.81 -2.49
N ALA A 74 4.22 -12.74 -2.41
CA ALA A 74 3.66 -12.27 -1.17
C ALA A 74 2.81 -13.36 -0.48
N SER A 75 2.82 -13.37 0.83
CA SER A 75 1.98 -14.25 1.63
C SER A 75 0.51 -13.87 1.49
N THR A 76 -0.35 -14.87 1.43
CA THR A 76 -1.80 -14.67 1.48
C THR A 76 -2.31 -14.98 2.88
N PHE A 77 -3.02 -14.04 3.47
CA PHE A 77 -3.63 -14.16 4.79
C PHE A 77 -5.15 -14.34 4.68
N PRO A 78 -5.81 -14.87 5.72
CA PRO A 78 -7.26 -14.89 5.78
C PRO A 78 -7.87 -13.50 5.62
N GLY A 79 -9.01 -13.41 4.94
CA GLY A 79 -9.73 -12.15 4.74
C GLY A 79 -10.20 -11.52 6.07
N PRO A 80 -10.51 -10.22 6.08
CA PRO A 80 -10.86 -9.49 7.29
C PRO A 80 -12.03 -10.09 8.06
N MET A 81 -13.07 -10.58 7.37
CA MET A 81 -14.22 -11.23 8.03
C MET A 81 -13.80 -12.48 8.81
N ALA A 82 -12.95 -13.34 8.23
CA ALA A 82 -12.43 -14.53 8.92
C ALA A 82 -11.52 -14.14 10.09
N MET A 83 -10.69 -13.11 9.91
CA MET A 83 -9.86 -12.57 10.98
C MET A 83 -10.71 -11.99 12.11
N GLY A 84 -11.73 -11.19 11.81
CA GLY A 84 -12.68 -10.64 12.78
C GLY A 84 -13.38 -11.72 13.57
N ALA A 85 -13.89 -12.77 12.90
CA ALA A 85 -14.55 -13.91 13.51
C ALA A 85 -13.63 -14.73 14.44
N SER A 86 -12.33 -14.61 14.32
CA SER A 86 -11.38 -15.28 15.22
C SER A 86 -11.31 -14.64 16.61
N PHE A 87 -11.71 -13.38 16.79
CA PHE A 87 -11.57 -12.58 18.01
C PHE A 87 -10.14 -12.59 18.58
N ASN A 88 -9.13 -12.82 17.73
CA ASN A 88 -7.74 -12.99 18.16
C ASN A 88 -6.88 -11.78 17.77
N ARG A 89 -6.71 -10.85 18.73
CA ARG A 89 -5.93 -9.61 18.54
C ARG A 89 -4.48 -9.89 18.14
N SER A 90 -3.85 -10.89 18.75
CA SER A 90 -2.46 -11.25 18.45
C SER A 90 -2.30 -11.72 16.99
N SER A 91 -3.28 -12.47 16.47
CA SER A 91 -3.29 -12.86 15.06
C SER A 91 -3.49 -11.66 14.13
N TRP A 92 -4.32 -10.69 14.50
CA TRP A 92 -4.50 -9.47 13.73
C TRP A 92 -3.21 -8.65 13.66
N ARG A 93 -2.53 -8.49 14.80
CA ARG A 93 -1.22 -7.83 14.88
C ARG A 93 -0.18 -8.54 14.03
N LEU A 94 -0.10 -9.86 14.15
CA LEU A 94 0.84 -10.70 13.38
C LEU A 94 0.60 -10.58 11.88
N LYS A 95 -0.66 -10.59 11.44
CA LYS A 95 -0.99 -10.35 10.03
C LYS A 95 -0.51 -8.97 9.57
N GLY A 96 -0.76 -7.93 10.36
CA GLY A 96 -0.28 -6.57 10.06
C GLY A 96 1.24 -6.52 9.92
N SER A 97 1.96 -7.10 10.88
CA SER A 97 3.44 -7.16 10.86
C SER A 97 3.98 -7.95 9.65
N GLY A 98 3.32 -9.05 9.28
CA GLY A 98 3.68 -9.80 8.07
C GLY A 98 3.53 -8.96 6.80
N LEU A 99 2.38 -8.31 6.64
CA LEU A 99 2.12 -7.41 5.50
C LEU A 99 3.11 -6.24 5.46
N GLY A 100 3.34 -5.56 6.58
CA GLY A 100 4.30 -4.45 6.63
C GLY A 100 5.73 -4.89 6.26
N SER A 101 6.17 -6.04 6.78
CA SER A 101 7.48 -6.62 6.47
C SER A 101 7.62 -6.97 5.00
N GLU A 102 6.61 -7.61 4.41
CA GLU A 102 6.63 -7.97 2.99
C GLU A 102 6.58 -6.73 2.09
N LEU A 103 5.72 -5.76 2.40
CA LEU A 103 5.64 -4.50 1.66
C LEU A 103 7.00 -3.78 1.64
N ARG A 104 7.67 -3.71 2.79
CA ARG A 104 9.03 -3.16 2.90
C ARG A 104 10.04 -3.98 2.10
N ALA A 105 9.96 -5.29 2.16
CA ALA A 105 10.87 -6.17 1.42
C ALA A 105 10.71 -6.00 -0.10
N PHE A 106 9.48 -5.94 -0.60
CA PHE A 106 9.22 -5.68 -2.02
C PHE A 106 9.71 -4.31 -2.45
N ASN A 107 9.50 -3.27 -1.65
CA ASN A 107 10.03 -1.94 -1.93
C ASN A 107 11.56 -1.94 -2.00
N ASN A 108 12.23 -2.65 -1.09
CA ASN A 108 13.69 -2.75 -1.07
C ASN A 108 14.26 -3.52 -2.27
N VAL A 109 13.54 -4.48 -2.82
CA VAL A 109 13.91 -5.17 -4.08
C VAL A 109 13.83 -4.21 -5.27
N GLY A 110 13.00 -3.19 -5.20
CA GLY A 110 12.94 -2.11 -6.16
C GLY A 110 12.05 -2.36 -7.37
N TRP A 111 11.66 -3.60 -7.63
CA TRP A 111 10.73 -3.97 -8.71
C TRP A 111 10.17 -5.39 -8.46
N HIS A 112 9.07 -5.71 -9.08
CA HIS A 112 8.49 -7.04 -9.04
C HIS A 112 8.00 -7.47 -10.42
N ARG A 113 7.79 -8.76 -10.58
CA ARG A 113 7.11 -9.33 -11.75
C ARG A 113 5.69 -9.73 -11.35
N ASP A 114 4.74 -9.44 -12.22
CA ASP A 114 3.40 -9.96 -12.04
C ASP A 114 3.33 -11.48 -12.33
N THR A 115 2.15 -12.08 -12.11
CA THR A 115 1.93 -13.51 -12.36
C THR A 115 2.14 -13.94 -13.80
N ARG A 116 2.22 -12.99 -14.74
CA ARG A 116 2.53 -13.21 -16.16
C ARG A 116 4.01 -13.05 -16.48
N GLY A 117 4.81 -12.71 -15.46
CA GLY A 117 6.25 -12.50 -15.62
C GLY A 117 6.64 -11.13 -16.17
N GLU A 118 5.68 -10.22 -16.35
CA GLU A 118 5.95 -8.84 -16.75
C GLU A 118 6.52 -8.04 -15.58
N VAL A 119 7.54 -7.24 -15.88
CA VAL A 119 8.12 -6.33 -14.89
C VAL A 119 7.09 -5.25 -14.56
N ARG A 120 6.79 -5.13 -13.29
CA ARG A 120 5.96 -4.06 -12.73
C ARG A 120 6.83 -3.04 -12.04
N ASP A 121 6.28 -1.85 -11.88
CA ASP A 121 6.98 -0.74 -11.26
C ASP A 121 7.28 -0.97 -9.78
N LEU A 122 8.07 -0.08 -9.23
CA LEU A 122 8.44 -0.07 -7.81
C LEU A 122 7.19 -0.11 -6.93
N ILE A 123 7.10 -1.11 -6.06
CA ILE A 123 6.07 -1.16 -5.03
C ILE A 123 6.32 -0.03 -4.04
N GLY A 124 5.33 0.86 -3.89
CA GLY A 124 5.34 1.91 -2.88
C GLY A 124 5.22 1.37 -1.45
N LEU A 125 5.26 2.26 -0.49
CA LEU A 125 5.11 1.94 0.94
C LEU A 125 3.76 2.39 1.50
N THR A 126 2.78 2.58 0.61
CA THR A 126 1.43 2.97 0.99
C THR A 126 0.52 1.75 0.87
N GLY A 127 0.27 1.09 1.99
CA GLY A 127 -0.69 -0.02 2.04
C GLY A 127 -2.13 0.51 1.97
N PHE A 128 -2.93 0.00 1.01
CA PHE A 128 -4.33 0.34 0.82
C PHE A 128 -5.25 -0.64 1.55
N GLY A 129 -5.01 -0.79 2.84
CA GLY A 129 -5.71 -1.67 3.80
C GLY A 129 -5.16 -1.46 5.20
N PRO A 130 -5.84 -2.02 6.22
CA PRO A 130 -7.05 -2.84 6.13
C PRO A 130 -8.29 -2.02 5.78
N ASN A 131 -9.29 -2.64 5.15
CA ASN A 131 -10.61 -2.03 5.00
C ASN A 131 -11.27 -1.90 6.38
N ILE A 132 -11.53 -0.66 6.78
CA ILE A 132 -12.04 -0.32 8.11
C ILE A 132 -13.45 0.25 7.97
N ASN A 133 -14.43 -0.62 7.97
CA ASN A 133 -15.84 -0.24 8.03
C ASN A 133 -16.63 -1.41 8.63
N ILE A 134 -17.89 -1.18 8.94
CA ILE A 134 -18.81 -2.21 9.39
C ILE A 134 -19.70 -2.68 8.23
N ALA A 135 -19.96 -3.99 8.18
CA ALA A 135 -20.93 -4.55 7.25
C ALA A 135 -22.34 -4.16 7.72
N ARG A 136 -23.04 -3.33 6.95
CA ARG A 136 -24.38 -2.80 7.30
C ARG A 136 -25.50 -3.47 6.54
N ASP A 137 -25.22 -3.91 5.32
CA ASP A 137 -26.23 -4.41 4.41
C ASP A 137 -25.68 -5.63 3.65
N PRO A 138 -26.37 -6.78 3.67
CA PRO A 138 -25.90 -7.98 2.97
C PRO A 138 -25.85 -7.83 1.45
N ARG A 139 -26.51 -6.83 0.89
CA ARG A 139 -26.46 -6.50 -0.54
C ARG A 139 -25.17 -5.77 -0.95
N PHE A 140 -24.38 -5.29 0.01
CA PHE A 140 -23.08 -4.72 -0.28
C PHE A 140 -22.11 -5.82 -0.74
N GLY A 141 -21.69 -5.78 -2.01
CA GLY A 141 -20.94 -6.85 -2.66
C GLY A 141 -19.55 -7.13 -2.08
N ARG A 142 -19.02 -6.25 -1.22
CA ARG A 142 -17.69 -6.33 -0.61
C ARG A 142 -17.71 -6.49 0.92
N SER A 143 -18.82 -6.96 1.48
CA SER A 143 -18.94 -7.18 2.93
C SER A 143 -17.89 -8.15 3.48
N SER A 144 -17.43 -9.12 2.68
CA SER A 144 -16.37 -10.07 3.06
C SER A 144 -15.00 -9.42 3.28
N GLU A 145 -14.81 -8.19 2.79
CA GLU A 145 -13.59 -7.42 2.99
C GLU A 145 -13.56 -6.65 4.30
N LEU A 146 -14.63 -6.73 5.09
CA LEU A 146 -14.79 -6.01 6.36
C LEU A 146 -14.68 -6.97 7.53
N PRO A 147 -14.18 -6.53 8.70
CA PRO A 147 -13.98 -7.42 9.85
C PRO A 147 -15.28 -7.91 10.51
N GLY A 148 -16.40 -7.23 10.29
CA GLY A 148 -17.70 -7.60 10.85
C GLY A 148 -18.70 -6.46 10.87
N GLU A 149 -19.77 -6.65 11.63
CA GLU A 149 -20.86 -5.69 11.79
C GLU A 149 -20.70 -4.79 13.02
N ASP A 150 -19.87 -5.19 13.98
CA ASP A 150 -19.66 -4.49 15.25
C ASP A 150 -18.56 -3.42 15.11
N PRO A 151 -18.86 -2.14 15.44
CA PRO A 151 -17.88 -1.07 15.33
C PRO A 151 -16.73 -1.20 16.34
N THR A 152 -16.96 -1.80 17.51
CA THR A 152 -15.92 -2.02 18.52
C THR A 152 -14.94 -3.07 18.05
N LEU A 153 -15.43 -4.21 17.53
CA LEU A 153 -14.61 -5.24 16.92
C LEU A 153 -13.77 -4.66 15.77
N SER A 154 -14.43 -3.93 14.87
CA SER A 154 -13.78 -3.34 13.69
C SER A 154 -12.70 -2.32 14.09
N GLY A 155 -12.95 -1.49 15.10
CA GLY A 155 -11.98 -0.53 15.63
C GLY A 155 -10.76 -1.20 16.25
N VAL A 156 -10.95 -2.25 17.04
CA VAL A 156 -9.83 -3.00 17.64
C VAL A 156 -9.05 -3.75 16.55
N TYR A 157 -9.73 -4.38 15.60
CA TYR A 157 -9.09 -5.03 14.46
C TYR A 157 -8.22 -4.04 13.69
N ALA A 158 -8.76 -2.87 13.35
CA ALA A 158 -8.04 -1.82 12.64
C ALA A 158 -6.79 -1.37 13.40
N THR A 159 -6.92 -1.15 14.71
CA THR A 159 -5.80 -0.73 15.55
C THR A 159 -4.67 -1.74 15.53
N GLU A 160 -4.97 -3.02 15.75
CA GLU A 160 -3.95 -4.07 15.76
C GLU A 160 -3.29 -4.25 14.40
N MET A 161 -4.09 -4.25 13.32
CA MET A 161 -3.57 -4.37 11.96
C MET A 161 -2.64 -3.22 11.59
N VAL A 162 -3.10 -1.97 11.78
CA VAL A 162 -2.32 -0.77 11.41
C VAL A 162 -1.04 -0.68 12.23
N GLN A 163 -1.12 -0.90 13.54
CA GLN A 163 0.06 -0.91 14.37
C GLN A 163 1.06 -1.99 13.94
N GLY A 164 0.58 -3.22 13.65
CA GLY A 164 1.44 -4.28 13.13
C GLY A 164 2.13 -3.89 11.83
N MET A 165 1.41 -3.28 10.88
CA MET A 165 1.98 -2.83 9.61
C MET A 165 3.02 -1.70 9.76
N GLN A 166 2.88 -0.86 10.78
CA GLN A 166 3.73 0.32 10.99
C GLN A 166 4.93 0.07 11.93
N GLU A 167 5.03 -1.10 12.53
CA GLU A 167 6.15 -1.48 13.41
C GLU A 167 7.43 -1.89 12.66
N VAL A 168 7.41 -1.94 11.35
CA VAL A 168 8.48 -2.48 10.49
C VAL A 168 9.37 -1.38 9.92
#